data_1d3064aca82bba4e216902002832195f
#
_entry.id   1d3064aca82bba4e216902002832195f
#
_cell.length_a   1.000
_cell.length_b   1.000
_cell.length_c   1.000
_cell.angle_alpha   90.00
_cell.angle_beta   90.00
_cell.angle_gamma   90.00
#
_symmetry.space_group_name_H-M   'P 1'
#
loop_
_entity.id
_entity.type
_entity.pdbx_description
1 polymer ?
#
loop_
_entity_poly.entity_id
_entity_poly.type
_entity_poly.pdbx_seq_one_letter_code
_entity_poly.pdbx_strand_id
1 'polypeptide(L)'
;MGSLIIRGKRVVAGTHRVSGNKNAALPMIAAALLTSEPVTLTNVPDIADVALMLEVAKSFGVKVSRDAKTDRVTLTAAKVRTARIPSDLAAKIRTSFLFAGPLLARLGRVSLPPPGGDQIGHRRLDTHFAGFRALGAKAALGRKTLAFRGTLKGTKILLDEASVTATENILMASVLASGRTEIYNAACEPHIVDLANLLNAMGATVDGAGTNLITVEGAEELHGCTARVGCDYIEAGSYITAAAVTGGELTLTNVEPEPFAVLEGAFARFGVSWTIEKAKRKSEKAKGEEVEDDAEAWELHYVPKKKLKMKYDLGDAIPSIADGTWPAFPSDLLSILIVLATQTRGTCLFFEKMFESRLYFVDHLKQMGAKIVQCDPHRVVVTGPCALVGGTVTSPDIRAGIALVIAALCAKGETKILNAESIDRGYVSVEDSFGALGANIERKAS
;
A
#
# COMPACT_ATOMS: atom_id res chain seq x y z
N MET A 1 15.22 -8.91 17.21
CA MET A 1 14.31 -9.10 16.05
C MET A 1 13.21 -10.05 16.46
N GLY A 2 11.93 -9.61 16.48
CA GLY A 2 10.81 -10.44 16.87
C GLY A 2 10.50 -11.54 15.84
N SER A 3 9.80 -12.55 16.29
CA SER A 3 9.33 -13.62 15.40
C SER A 3 7.85 -13.91 15.63
N LEU A 4 7.15 -14.35 14.61
CA LEU A 4 5.81 -14.92 14.71
C LEU A 4 5.89 -16.44 14.76
N ILE A 5 5.14 -17.04 15.68
CA ILE A 5 4.94 -18.49 15.77
C ILE A 5 3.50 -18.78 15.38
N ILE A 6 3.31 -19.58 14.33
CA ILE A 6 1.99 -19.90 13.78
C ILE A 6 1.78 -21.41 13.78
N ARG A 7 0.71 -21.87 14.45
CA ARG A 7 0.26 -23.26 14.38
C ARG A 7 -0.89 -23.36 13.42
N GLY A 8 -0.59 -23.90 12.23
CA GLY A 8 -1.52 -23.91 11.11
C GLY A 8 -2.70 -24.89 11.26
N LYS A 9 -3.48 -25.02 10.18
CA LYS A 9 -4.70 -25.83 10.11
C LYS A 9 -5.84 -25.37 11.03
N ARG A 10 -5.86 -24.07 11.36
CA ARG A 10 -7.01 -23.42 11.98
C ARG A 10 -7.76 -22.64 10.91
N VAL A 11 -9.08 -22.64 11.00
CA VAL A 11 -9.94 -21.86 10.09
C VAL A 11 -9.86 -20.39 10.50
N VAL A 12 -9.60 -19.54 9.51
CA VAL A 12 -9.64 -18.07 9.67
C VAL A 12 -11.00 -17.60 9.19
N ALA A 13 -11.87 -17.19 10.13
CA ALA A 13 -13.25 -16.80 9.84
C ALA A 13 -13.73 -15.72 10.81
N GLY A 14 -14.72 -14.93 10.39
CA GLY A 14 -15.32 -13.89 11.23
C GLY A 14 -15.40 -12.55 10.52
N THR A 15 -15.39 -11.47 11.32
CA THR A 15 -15.46 -10.09 10.81
C THR A 15 -14.13 -9.37 11.10
N HIS A 16 -13.59 -8.70 10.09
CA HIS A 16 -12.40 -7.87 10.22
C HIS A 16 -12.67 -6.47 9.64
N ARG A 17 -12.26 -5.43 10.38
CA ARG A 17 -12.28 -4.06 9.88
C ARG A 17 -10.98 -3.80 9.13
N VAL A 18 -11.06 -3.54 7.84
CA VAL A 18 -9.91 -3.19 7.00
C VAL A 18 -9.34 -1.84 7.44
N SER A 19 -8.04 -1.77 7.59
CA SER A 19 -7.33 -0.54 7.96
C SER A 19 -7.33 0.48 6.83
N GLY A 20 -6.94 1.72 7.13
CA GLY A 20 -6.64 2.71 6.09
C GLY A 20 -5.45 2.31 5.24
N ASN A 21 -5.48 2.70 3.97
CA ASN A 21 -4.46 2.33 3.00
C ASN A 21 -3.11 2.98 3.33
N LYS A 22 -2.11 2.14 3.58
CA LYS A 22 -0.74 2.59 3.79
C LYS A 22 -0.26 3.51 2.68
N ASN A 23 -0.46 3.10 1.41
CA ASN A 23 0.06 3.81 0.25
C ASN A 23 -0.63 5.17 0.04
N ALA A 24 -1.85 5.36 0.56
CA ALA A 24 -2.54 6.65 0.61
C ALA A 24 -2.06 7.51 1.80
N ALA A 25 -1.95 6.93 3.00
CA ALA A 25 -1.61 7.66 4.20
C ALA A 25 -0.25 8.38 4.10
N LEU A 26 0.77 7.72 3.48
CA LEU A 26 2.12 8.27 3.43
C LEU A 26 2.23 9.54 2.56
N PRO A 27 1.71 9.61 1.31
CA PRO A 27 1.70 10.85 0.54
C PRO A 27 0.77 11.92 1.16
N MET A 28 -0.37 11.55 1.76
CA MET A 28 -1.26 12.50 2.42
C MET A 28 -0.59 13.16 3.65
N ILE A 29 0.22 12.42 4.42
CA ILE A 29 1.07 12.99 5.48
C ILE A 29 2.07 14.00 4.91
N ALA A 30 2.69 13.71 3.76
CA ALA A 30 3.62 14.62 3.12
C ALA A 30 2.90 15.86 2.58
N ALA A 31 1.72 15.70 1.98
CA ALA A 31 0.89 16.80 1.44
C ALA A 31 0.47 17.81 2.51
N ALA A 32 0.32 17.41 3.78
CA ALA A 32 0.00 18.31 4.88
C ALA A 32 1.05 19.44 5.07
N LEU A 33 2.26 19.31 4.50
CA LEU A 33 3.27 20.36 4.52
C LEU A 33 3.01 21.48 3.51
N LEU A 34 2.04 21.32 2.61
CA LEU A 34 1.71 22.32 1.59
C LEU A 34 0.98 23.54 2.15
N THR A 35 0.38 23.44 3.35
CA THR A 35 -0.28 24.55 4.03
C THR A 35 0.33 24.82 5.42
N SER A 36 0.05 26.02 5.97
CA SER A 36 0.37 26.36 7.36
C SER A 36 -0.73 25.98 8.35
N GLU A 37 -1.92 25.68 7.85
CA GLU A 37 -3.11 25.37 8.62
C GLU A 37 -3.14 23.89 9.03
N PRO A 38 -3.98 23.52 10.01
CA PRO A 38 -4.10 22.12 10.42
C PRO A 38 -4.75 21.26 9.31
N VAL A 39 -4.10 20.15 8.97
CA VAL A 39 -4.65 19.08 8.13
C VAL A 39 -4.91 17.87 9.01
N THR A 40 -6.16 17.42 9.05
CA THR A 40 -6.58 16.24 9.82
C THR A 40 -6.87 15.06 8.88
N LEU A 41 -6.17 13.96 9.10
CA LEU A 41 -6.39 12.71 8.39
C LEU A 41 -7.12 11.72 9.31
N THR A 42 -8.19 11.12 8.82
CA THR A 42 -8.94 10.05 9.51
C THR A 42 -8.66 8.70 8.87
N ASN A 43 -8.96 7.60 9.57
CA ASN A 43 -8.69 6.23 9.13
C ASN A 43 -7.19 5.99 8.82
N VAL A 44 -6.29 6.60 9.59
CA VAL A 44 -4.83 6.45 9.43
C VAL A 44 -4.36 5.17 10.11
N PRO A 45 -3.75 4.20 9.38
CA PRO A 45 -3.38 2.93 9.98
C PRO A 45 -2.26 3.06 11.02
N ASP A 46 -2.32 2.25 12.08
CA ASP A 46 -1.28 2.21 13.13
C ASP A 46 -0.15 1.24 12.74
N ILE A 47 0.65 1.64 11.77
CA ILE A 47 1.76 0.87 11.22
C ILE A 47 3.09 1.60 11.35
N ALA A 48 4.19 0.85 11.35
CA ALA A 48 5.52 1.41 11.56
C ALA A 48 5.93 2.44 10.49
N ASP A 49 5.52 2.27 9.22
CA ASP A 49 5.84 3.22 8.15
C ASP A 49 5.11 4.56 8.34
N VAL A 50 3.86 4.56 8.85
CA VAL A 50 3.14 5.80 9.21
C VAL A 50 3.84 6.49 10.37
N ALA A 51 4.18 5.76 11.43
CA ALA A 51 4.90 6.33 12.57
C ALA A 51 6.21 6.99 12.13
N LEU A 52 6.96 6.34 11.25
CA LEU A 52 8.22 6.87 10.73
C LEU A 52 8.03 8.11 9.84
N MET A 53 6.98 8.16 8.99
CA MET A 53 6.66 9.37 8.21
C MET A 53 6.27 10.55 9.09
N LEU A 54 5.55 10.31 10.19
CA LEU A 54 5.23 11.34 11.18
C LEU A 54 6.49 11.85 11.89
N GLU A 55 7.46 10.98 12.20
CA GLU A 55 8.76 11.40 12.76
C GLU A 55 9.56 12.25 11.76
N VAL A 56 9.55 11.88 10.47
CA VAL A 56 10.14 12.72 9.41
C VAL A 56 9.45 14.08 9.35
N ALA A 57 8.11 14.14 9.39
CA ALA A 57 7.36 15.40 9.43
C ALA A 57 7.72 16.26 10.64
N LYS A 58 7.81 15.67 11.84
CA LYS A 58 8.26 16.36 13.06
C LYS A 58 9.66 16.96 12.92
N SER A 59 10.58 16.30 12.19
CA SER A 59 11.94 16.82 11.96
C SER A 59 11.96 18.14 11.20
N PHE A 60 10.93 18.44 10.41
CA PHE A 60 10.75 19.74 9.75
C PHE A 60 10.13 20.82 10.65
N GLY A 61 9.71 20.46 11.88
CA GLY A 61 9.03 21.35 12.81
C GLY A 61 7.51 21.31 12.72
N VAL A 62 6.94 20.29 12.03
CA VAL A 62 5.49 20.06 12.00
C VAL A 62 5.03 19.61 13.39
N LYS A 63 3.95 20.20 13.87
CA LYS A 63 3.24 19.71 15.06
C LYS A 63 2.36 18.53 14.64
N VAL A 64 2.49 17.41 15.33
CA VAL A 64 1.73 16.19 15.07
C VAL A 64 0.96 15.82 16.33
N SER A 65 -0.36 15.69 16.21
CA SER A 65 -1.25 15.10 17.21
C SER A 65 -1.84 13.82 16.66
N ARG A 66 -1.81 12.74 17.42
CA ARG A 66 -2.38 11.46 17.05
C ARG A 66 -3.34 10.97 18.11
N ASP A 67 -4.54 10.60 17.69
CA ASP A 67 -5.51 9.86 18.50
C ASP A 67 -5.63 8.43 17.97
N ALA A 68 -5.02 7.50 18.70
CA ALA A 68 -5.01 6.09 18.34
C ALA A 68 -6.39 5.40 18.51
N LYS A 69 -7.33 6.02 19.26
CA LYS A 69 -8.67 5.45 19.44
C LYS A 69 -9.59 5.71 18.24
N THR A 70 -9.34 6.80 17.54
CA THR A 70 -10.15 7.24 16.39
C THR A 70 -9.39 7.14 15.06
N ASP A 71 -8.19 6.55 15.05
CA ASP A 71 -7.30 6.48 13.88
C ASP A 71 -7.11 7.84 13.21
N ARG A 72 -7.02 8.91 14.02
CA ARG A 72 -6.94 10.30 13.56
C ARG A 72 -5.55 10.87 13.79
N VAL A 73 -5.04 11.58 12.79
CA VAL A 73 -3.76 12.30 12.86
C VAL A 73 -3.98 13.73 12.37
N THR A 74 -3.60 14.72 13.19
CA THR A 74 -3.60 16.14 12.79
C THR A 74 -2.17 16.65 12.67
N LEU A 75 -1.84 17.21 11.50
CA LEU A 75 -0.55 17.81 11.20
C LEU A 75 -0.71 19.30 11.03
N THR A 76 0.14 20.11 11.69
CA THR A 76 0.16 21.57 11.55
C THR A 76 1.57 22.02 11.20
N ALA A 77 1.78 22.39 9.94
CA ALA A 77 3.05 22.86 9.41
C ALA A 77 3.14 24.38 9.38
N ALA A 78 2.73 25.06 10.47
CA ALA A 78 2.70 26.53 10.55
C ALA A 78 4.04 27.15 10.19
N LYS A 79 5.16 26.54 10.61
CA LYS A 79 6.51 26.98 10.27
C LYS A 79 7.41 25.78 9.99
N VAL A 80 7.76 25.60 8.73
CA VAL A 80 8.77 24.60 8.34
C VAL A 80 10.16 25.17 8.60
N ARG A 81 10.91 24.53 9.50
CA ARG A 81 12.19 25.03 10.00
C ARG A 81 13.38 24.65 9.15
N THR A 82 13.27 23.55 8.41
CA THR A 82 14.35 23.02 7.57
C THR A 82 13.78 22.34 6.33
N ALA A 83 14.53 22.37 5.25
CA ALA A 83 14.26 21.63 4.01
C ALA A 83 15.19 20.42 3.86
N ARG A 84 15.71 19.87 4.98
CA ARG A 84 16.61 18.71 4.98
C ARG A 84 15.99 17.57 5.78
N ILE A 85 15.98 16.37 5.20
CA ILE A 85 15.60 15.15 5.91
C ILE A 85 16.83 14.58 6.64
N PRO A 86 16.70 14.18 7.92
CA PRO A 86 17.74 13.43 8.61
C PRO A 86 18.07 12.12 7.90
N SER A 87 19.37 11.83 7.74
CA SER A 87 19.82 10.66 6.96
C SER A 87 19.46 9.32 7.60
N ASP A 88 19.40 9.26 8.92
CA ASP A 88 19.02 8.08 9.69
C ASP A 88 17.53 7.74 9.53
N LEU A 89 16.65 8.74 9.38
CA LEU A 89 15.24 8.55 9.08
C LEU A 89 15.03 8.17 7.61
N ALA A 90 15.69 8.86 6.67
CA ALA A 90 15.55 8.57 5.25
C ALA A 90 16.03 7.15 4.88
N ALA A 91 17.08 6.65 5.56
CA ALA A 91 17.60 5.30 5.35
C ALA A 91 16.59 4.18 5.71
N LYS A 92 15.63 4.48 6.58
CA LYS A 92 14.65 3.49 7.06
C LYS A 92 13.44 3.36 6.15
N ILE A 93 13.10 4.41 5.40
CA ILE A 93 11.86 4.42 4.59
C ILE A 93 12.05 5.15 3.26
N ARG A 94 11.70 4.48 2.17
CA ARG A 94 11.81 5.05 0.82
C ARG A 94 10.86 6.24 0.61
N THR A 95 9.66 6.16 1.16
CA THR A 95 8.63 7.21 1.01
C THR A 95 8.97 8.52 1.72
N SER A 96 10.07 8.60 2.48
CA SER A 96 10.64 9.87 2.92
C SER A 96 10.93 10.82 1.75
N PHE A 97 11.15 10.28 0.54
CA PHE A 97 11.35 11.08 -0.68
C PHE A 97 10.07 11.83 -1.11
N LEU A 98 8.88 11.43 -0.64
CA LEU A 98 7.61 12.13 -0.91
C LEU A 98 7.57 13.55 -0.34
N PHE A 99 8.37 13.85 0.66
CA PHE A 99 8.50 15.23 1.16
C PHE A 99 9.20 16.17 0.18
N ALA A 100 9.80 15.64 -0.91
CA ALA A 100 10.49 16.47 -1.89
C ALA A 100 9.53 17.44 -2.61
N GLY A 101 8.38 16.96 -3.07
CA GLY A 101 7.35 17.77 -3.74
C GLY A 101 6.86 18.94 -2.88
N PRO A 102 6.28 18.68 -1.70
CA PRO A 102 5.76 19.70 -0.82
C PRO A 102 6.82 20.73 -0.36
N LEU A 103 8.01 20.26 0.01
CA LEU A 103 9.09 21.17 0.45
C LEU A 103 9.61 22.03 -0.70
N LEU A 104 9.73 21.47 -1.90
CA LEU A 104 10.13 22.22 -3.08
C LEU A 104 9.07 23.26 -3.46
N ALA A 105 7.80 22.89 -3.46
CA ALA A 105 6.68 23.78 -3.77
C ALA A 105 6.59 24.95 -2.78
N ARG A 106 6.66 24.66 -1.47
CA ARG A 106 6.47 25.66 -0.42
C ARG A 106 7.69 26.52 -0.13
N LEU A 107 8.90 25.93 -0.22
CA LEU A 107 10.15 26.61 0.19
C LEU A 107 11.08 26.95 -0.98
N GLY A 108 10.73 26.54 -2.21
CA GLY A 108 11.58 26.71 -3.39
C GLY A 108 12.88 25.89 -3.34
N ARG A 109 13.08 25.03 -2.34
CA ARG A 109 14.28 24.20 -2.18
C ARG A 109 14.02 22.99 -1.27
N VAL A 110 14.73 21.91 -1.55
CA VAL A 110 14.78 20.72 -0.69
C VAL A 110 16.11 20.00 -0.86
N SER A 111 16.57 19.33 0.21
CA SER A 111 17.80 18.54 0.20
C SER A 111 17.57 17.25 0.99
N LEU A 112 17.75 16.10 0.33
CA LEU A 112 17.41 14.79 0.82
C LEU A 112 18.60 13.86 0.69
N PRO A 113 18.86 12.95 1.62
CA PRO A 113 19.75 11.82 1.36
C PRO A 113 19.09 10.84 0.39
N PRO A 114 19.84 9.94 -0.27
CA PRO A 114 19.25 8.82 -1.00
C PRO A 114 18.32 8.02 -0.09
N PRO A 115 17.08 7.71 -0.54
CA PRO A 115 16.14 6.99 0.29
C PRO A 115 16.50 5.49 0.42
N GLY A 116 16.26 4.92 1.60
CA GLY A 116 16.35 3.49 1.86
C GLY A 116 15.09 2.72 1.50
N GLY A 117 14.74 1.71 2.30
CA GLY A 117 13.52 0.90 2.18
C GLY A 117 13.78 -0.51 1.67
N ASP A 118 12.71 -1.25 1.32
CA ASP A 118 12.77 -2.66 0.91
C ASP A 118 13.60 -2.86 -0.36
N GLN A 119 14.39 -3.94 -0.37
CA GLN A 119 15.21 -4.35 -1.51
C GLN A 119 14.44 -5.36 -2.36
N ILE A 120 13.49 -4.87 -3.15
CA ILE A 120 12.63 -5.68 -4.03
C ILE A 120 13.04 -5.61 -5.51
N GLY A 121 14.11 -4.87 -5.82
CA GLY A 121 14.62 -4.62 -7.16
C GLY A 121 15.08 -3.18 -7.35
N HIS A 122 15.46 -2.84 -8.58
CA HIS A 122 15.92 -1.49 -8.93
C HIS A 122 14.74 -0.51 -8.97
N ARG A 123 14.73 0.45 -8.04
CA ARG A 123 13.69 1.47 -7.91
C ARG A 123 14.26 2.85 -8.24
N ARG A 124 14.09 3.25 -9.48
CA ARG A 124 14.64 4.50 -10.06
C ARG A 124 14.03 5.74 -9.39
N LEU A 125 14.78 6.84 -9.44
CA LEU A 125 14.30 8.19 -9.07
C LEU A 125 14.27 9.14 -10.26
N ASP A 126 14.67 8.66 -11.44
CA ASP A 126 14.83 9.46 -12.67
C ASP A 126 13.55 10.18 -13.04
N THR A 127 12.39 9.51 -12.94
CA THR A 127 11.06 10.08 -13.22
C THR A 127 10.76 11.27 -12.32
N HIS A 128 11.09 11.20 -11.00
CA HIS A 128 10.96 12.36 -10.10
C HIS A 128 11.86 13.53 -10.55
N PHE A 129 13.12 13.24 -10.90
CA PHE A 129 14.06 14.26 -11.36
C PHE A 129 13.60 14.92 -12.65
N ALA A 130 13.09 14.12 -13.59
CA ALA A 130 12.55 14.62 -14.86
C ALA A 130 11.35 15.55 -14.62
N GLY A 131 10.41 15.14 -13.78
CA GLY A 131 9.22 15.93 -13.44
C GLY A 131 9.57 17.26 -12.76
N PHE A 132 10.42 17.24 -11.72
CA PHE A 132 10.84 18.47 -11.05
C PHE A 132 11.63 19.41 -11.96
N ARG A 133 12.45 18.89 -12.86
CA ARG A 133 13.15 19.70 -13.87
C ARG A 133 12.19 20.31 -14.87
N ALA A 134 11.20 19.56 -15.32
CA ALA A 134 10.16 20.07 -16.22
C ALA A 134 9.39 21.23 -15.58
N LEU A 135 9.08 21.13 -14.28
CA LEU A 135 8.48 22.25 -13.51
C LEU A 135 9.44 23.43 -13.28
N GLY A 136 10.69 23.37 -13.74
CA GLY A 136 11.67 24.46 -13.65
C GLY A 136 12.66 24.35 -12.49
N ALA A 137 12.65 23.28 -11.71
CA ALA A 137 13.61 23.11 -10.63
C ALA A 137 14.99 22.71 -11.18
N LYS A 138 16.05 23.27 -10.60
CA LYS A 138 17.43 22.83 -10.79
C LYS A 138 17.73 21.69 -9.83
N ALA A 139 18.19 20.56 -10.35
CA ALA A 139 18.56 19.38 -9.58
C ALA A 139 20.07 19.27 -9.47
N ALA A 140 20.57 18.95 -8.26
CA ALA A 140 21.95 18.60 -8.01
C ALA A 140 22.01 17.19 -7.41
N LEU A 141 22.81 16.32 -8.02
CA LEU A 141 23.01 14.93 -7.62
C LEU A 141 24.41 14.79 -7.01
N GLY A 142 24.45 14.56 -5.70
CA GLY A 142 25.67 14.22 -4.97
C GLY A 142 25.63 12.80 -4.44
N ARG A 143 26.80 12.25 -4.04
CA ARG A 143 26.89 10.88 -3.51
C ARG A 143 26.01 10.63 -2.27
N LYS A 144 25.82 11.65 -1.44
CA LYS A 144 25.07 11.56 -0.16
C LYS A 144 23.87 12.49 -0.10
N THR A 145 23.58 13.24 -1.17
CA THR A 145 22.56 14.30 -1.13
C THR A 145 21.96 14.50 -2.50
N LEU A 146 20.65 14.48 -2.54
CA LEU A 146 19.80 14.87 -3.67
C LEU A 146 19.22 16.24 -3.34
N ALA A 147 19.40 17.24 -4.18
CA ALA A 147 18.90 18.60 -3.92
C ALA A 147 18.16 19.16 -5.12
N PHE A 148 17.05 19.85 -4.82
CA PHE A 148 16.25 20.57 -5.81
C PHE A 148 16.05 22.01 -5.34
N ARG A 149 16.02 22.95 -6.30
CA ARG A 149 15.77 24.36 -6.02
C ARG A 149 15.18 25.06 -7.24
N GLY A 150 14.26 25.96 -7.04
CA GLY A 150 13.68 26.78 -8.10
C GLY A 150 12.28 27.25 -7.77
N THR A 151 11.76 28.16 -8.58
CA THR A 151 10.35 28.54 -8.61
C THR A 151 9.66 27.66 -9.63
N LEU A 152 8.57 27.01 -9.22
CA LEU A 152 7.90 26.04 -10.05
C LEU A 152 6.89 26.72 -10.97
N LYS A 153 6.83 26.24 -12.21
CA LYS A 153 5.88 26.69 -13.25
C LYS A 153 5.20 25.49 -13.87
N GLY A 154 3.89 25.61 -14.05
CA GLY A 154 3.08 24.60 -14.73
C GLY A 154 3.56 24.35 -16.15
N THR A 155 3.50 23.10 -16.59
CA THR A 155 3.94 22.64 -17.89
C THR A 155 3.36 21.27 -18.23
N LYS A 156 3.59 20.80 -19.44
CA LYS A 156 3.29 19.43 -19.85
C LYS A 156 4.45 18.50 -19.49
N ILE A 157 4.15 17.41 -18.77
CA ILE A 157 5.13 16.44 -18.30
C ILE A 157 4.70 15.06 -18.78
N LEU A 158 5.56 14.38 -19.53
CA LEU A 158 5.39 12.95 -19.85
C LEU A 158 6.31 12.15 -18.93
N LEU A 159 5.72 11.30 -18.09
CA LEU A 159 6.47 10.37 -17.25
C LEU A 159 6.98 9.20 -18.10
N ASP A 160 8.25 8.83 -17.98
CA ASP A 160 8.86 7.70 -18.68
C ASP A 160 8.37 6.35 -18.16
N GLU A 161 7.82 6.33 -16.95
CA GLU A 161 7.09 5.21 -16.37
C GLU A 161 5.91 5.73 -15.53
N ALA A 162 4.83 4.94 -15.41
CA ALA A 162 3.69 5.27 -14.55
C ALA A 162 4.06 5.02 -13.06
N SER A 163 5.04 5.77 -12.58
CA SER A 163 5.57 5.66 -11.23
C SER A 163 4.62 6.31 -10.23
N VAL A 164 4.12 5.52 -9.27
CA VAL A 164 3.23 6.00 -8.19
C VAL A 164 3.88 7.17 -7.45
N THR A 165 5.05 6.96 -6.84
CA THR A 165 5.69 8.00 -6.01
C THR A 165 6.17 9.21 -6.80
N ALA A 166 6.49 9.06 -8.09
CA ALA A 166 6.82 10.20 -8.94
C ALA A 166 5.56 11.01 -9.27
N THR A 167 4.44 10.35 -9.61
CA THR A 167 3.15 10.99 -9.81
C THR A 167 2.75 11.80 -8.56
N GLU A 168 2.82 11.19 -7.36
CA GLU A 168 2.50 11.84 -6.08
C GLU A 168 3.38 13.08 -5.84
N ASN A 169 4.68 12.95 -6.02
CA ASN A 169 5.62 14.07 -5.81
C ASN A 169 5.40 15.22 -6.80
N ILE A 170 5.20 14.89 -8.08
CA ILE A 170 4.99 15.89 -9.12
C ILE A 170 3.62 16.57 -8.91
N LEU A 171 2.60 15.80 -8.56
CA LEU A 171 1.27 16.31 -8.22
C LEU A 171 1.36 17.30 -7.05
N MET A 172 1.98 16.93 -5.94
CA MET A 172 2.16 17.80 -4.78
C MET A 172 3.03 19.02 -5.09
N ALA A 173 3.98 18.92 -6.01
CA ALA A 173 4.78 20.06 -6.43
C ALA A 173 4.00 21.03 -7.34
N SER A 174 3.07 20.49 -8.13
CA SER A 174 2.31 21.25 -9.14
C SER A 174 1.21 22.13 -8.54
N VAL A 175 0.65 21.75 -7.38
CA VAL A 175 -0.50 22.50 -6.79
C VAL A 175 -0.15 23.93 -6.35
N LEU A 176 1.12 24.24 -6.15
CA LEU A 176 1.61 25.60 -5.87
C LEU A 176 2.51 26.14 -6.99
N ALA A 177 2.60 25.46 -8.14
CA ALA A 177 3.31 25.97 -9.31
C ALA A 177 2.47 27.00 -10.05
N SER A 178 3.08 28.05 -10.60
CA SER A 178 2.32 29.06 -11.35
C SER A 178 1.81 28.50 -12.68
N GLY A 179 0.51 28.61 -12.95
CA GLY A 179 -0.14 28.15 -14.19
C GLY A 179 -0.54 26.67 -14.15
N ARG A 180 -0.86 26.11 -15.32
CA ARG A 180 -1.41 24.76 -15.49
C ARG A 180 -0.32 23.71 -15.73
N THR A 181 -0.43 22.58 -15.02
CA THR A 181 0.39 21.38 -15.23
C THR A 181 -0.47 20.27 -15.81
N GLU A 182 0.05 19.55 -16.80
CA GLU A 182 -0.54 18.33 -17.35
C GLU A 182 0.47 17.17 -17.18
N ILE A 183 0.10 16.15 -16.44
CA ILE A 183 0.95 14.98 -16.16
C ILE A 183 0.43 13.82 -16.99
N TYR A 184 1.16 13.45 -18.04
CA TYR A 184 0.89 12.31 -18.92
C TYR A 184 1.59 11.06 -18.40
N ASN A 185 1.00 9.89 -18.63
CA ASN A 185 1.43 8.59 -18.11
C ASN A 185 1.50 8.58 -16.57
N ALA A 186 0.57 9.30 -15.95
CA ALA A 186 0.41 9.31 -14.50
C ALA A 186 0.00 7.93 -13.97
N ALA A 187 0.39 7.60 -12.75
CA ALA A 187 -0.13 6.44 -12.04
C ALA A 187 -1.62 6.61 -11.74
N CYS A 188 -2.38 5.50 -11.84
CA CYS A 188 -3.85 5.51 -11.76
C CYS A 188 -4.39 4.84 -10.49
N GLU A 189 -3.53 4.43 -9.58
CA GLU A 189 -3.88 3.68 -8.36
C GLU A 189 -4.86 4.46 -7.47
N PRO A 190 -5.74 3.77 -6.71
CA PRO A 190 -6.74 4.40 -5.83
C PRO A 190 -6.14 5.44 -4.88
N HIS A 191 -4.94 5.20 -4.35
CA HIS A 191 -4.27 6.12 -3.44
C HIS A 191 -3.77 7.43 -4.12
N ILE A 192 -3.66 7.47 -5.46
CA ILE A 192 -3.48 8.73 -6.20
C ILE A 192 -4.76 9.56 -6.17
N VAL A 193 -5.92 8.88 -6.24
CA VAL A 193 -7.24 9.54 -6.12
C VAL A 193 -7.40 10.10 -4.71
N ASP A 194 -7.04 9.34 -3.67
CA ASP A 194 -7.08 9.82 -2.28
C ASP A 194 -6.23 11.07 -2.07
N LEU A 195 -5.00 11.08 -2.63
CA LEU A 195 -4.13 12.25 -2.57
C LEU A 195 -4.74 13.45 -3.31
N ALA A 196 -5.30 13.24 -4.50
CA ALA A 196 -5.95 14.31 -5.26
C ALA A 196 -7.17 14.88 -4.53
N ASN A 197 -7.98 14.01 -3.91
CA ASN A 197 -9.13 14.42 -3.10
C ASN A 197 -8.70 15.28 -1.89
N LEU A 198 -7.62 14.88 -1.19
CA LEU A 198 -7.04 15.69 -0.13
C LEU A 198 -6.61 17.07 -0.66
N LEU A 199 -5.86 17.11 -1.77
CA LEU A 199 -5.37 18.36 -2.35
C LEU A 199 -6.53 19.26 -2.78
N ASN A 200 -7.59 18.72 -3.38
CA ASN A 200 -8.81 19.45 -3.71
C ASN A 200 -9.53 19.97 -2.45
N ALA A 201 -9.61 19.17 -1.39
CA ALA A 201 -10.15 19.62 -0.10
C ALA A 201 -9.31 20.73 0.54
N MET A 202 -8.00 20.81 0.22
CA MET A 202 -7.12 21.91 0.63
C MET A 202 -7.25 23.15 -0.26
N GLY A 203 -8.09 23.13 -1.31
CA GLY A 203 -8.31 24.26 -2.21
C GLY A 203 -7.51 24.22 -3.52
N ALA A 204 -6.83 23.13 -3.82
CA ALA A 204 -6.25 22.91 -5.15
C ALA A 204 -7.33 22.59 -6.19
N THR A 205 -6.96 22.65 -7.47
CA THR A 205 -7.79 22.15 -8.58
C THR A 205 -7.02 21.04 -9.30
N VAL A 206 -7.39 19.79 -8.99
CA VAL A 206 -6.80 18.57 -9.56
C VAL A 206 -7.90 17.77 -10.22
N ASP A 207 -7.76 17.53 -11.52
CA ASP A 207 -8.68 16.72 -12.33
C ASP A 207 -7.95 15.52 -12.95
N GLY A 208 -8.71 14.47 -13.27
CA GLY A 208 -8.21 13.29 -13.98
C GLY A 208 -7.46 12.28 -13.10
N ALA A 209 -7.42 12.44 -11.78
CA ALA A 209 -6.86 11.41 -10.88
C ALA A 209 -7.59 10.08 -11.07
N GLY A 210 -6.83 8.96 -11.06
CA GLY A 210 -7.34 7.64 -11.42
C GLY A 210 -7.29 7.34 -12.93
N THR A 211 -6.83 8.29 -13.73
CA THR A 211 -6.51 8.11 -15.17
C THR A 211 -5.03 8.40 -15.44
N ASN A 212 -4.57 8.09 -16.64
CA ASN A 212 -3.18 8.34 -17.03
C ASN A 212 -2.86 9.79 -17.42
N LEU A 213 -3.84 10.69 -17.29
CA LEU A 213 -3.68 12.14 -17.49
C LEU A 213 -4.26 12.89 -16.30
N ILE A 214 -3.40 13.53 -15.53
CA ILE A 214 -3.80 14.40 -14.42
C ILE A 214 -3.51 15.84 -14.81
N THR A 215 -4.46 16.73 -14.56
CA THR A 215 -4.31 18.16 -14.75
C THR A 215 -4.39 18.89 -13.42
N VAL A 216 -3.56 19.91 -13.25
CA VAL A 216 -3.47 20.70 -12.02
C VAL A 216 -3.44 22.17 -12.38
N GLU A 217 -4.36 22.97 -11.83
CA GLU A 217 -4.24 24.42 -11.82
C GLU A 217 -3.53 24.84 -10.54
N GLY A 218 -2.44 25.58 -10.68
CA GLY A 218 -1.66 26.04 -9.52
C GLY A 218 -2.41 27.10 -8.71
N ALA A 219 -2.43 26.90 -7.40
CA ALA A 219 -3.02 27.82 -6.43
C ALA A 219 -1.95 28.76 -5.82
N GLU A 220 -2.35 29.93 -5.35
CA GLU A 220 -1.46 30.85 -4.60
C GLU A 220 -1.19 30.30 -3.19
N GLU A 221 -2.20 29.72 -2.54
CA GLU A 221 -2.13 29.11 -1.22
C GLU A 221 -3.11 27.95 -1.07
N LEU A 222 -2.84 27.08 -0.11
CA LEU A 222 -3.71 25.98 0.27
C LEU A 222 -4.10 26.09 1.73
N HIS A 223 -5.28 25.55 2.08
CA HIS A 223 -5.91 25.65 3.38
C HIS A 223 -5.84 24.32 4.16
N GLY A 224 -6.16 24.38 5.47
CA GLY A 224 -6.38 23.22 6.29
C GLY A 224 -7.69 22.52 5.93
N CYS A 225 -7.72 21.20 6.13
CA CYS A 225 -8.93 20.40 5.89
C CYS A 225 -8.96 19.13 6.75
N THR A 226 -10.08 18.42 6.68
CA THR A 226 -10.18 17.03 7.14
C THR A 226 -10.40 16.14 5.93
N ALA A 227 -9.61 15.06 5.82
CA ALA A 227 -9.72 14.09 4.75
C ALA A 227 -9.58 12.66 5.31
N ARG A 228 -10.25 11.71 4.67
CA ARG A 228 -10.19 10.31 5.03
C ARG A 228 -9.19 9.57 4.14
N VAL A 229 -8.38 8.71 4.75
CA VAL A 229 -7.54 7.74 4.05
C VAL A 229 -8.43 6.58 3.60
N GLY A 230 -8.42 6.23 2.32
CA GLY A 230 -9.19 5.13 1.75
C GLY A 230 -8.84 3.77 2.36
N CYS A 231 -9.64 2.74 2.11
CA CYS A 231 -9.41 1.39 2.66
C CYS A 231 -8.16 0.72 2.03
N ASP A 232 -7.46 -0.13 2.81
CA ASP A 232 -6.34 -0.91 2.29
C ASP A 232 -6.83 -2.19 1.59
N TYR A 233 -7.08 -2.09 0.28
CA TYR A 233 -7.49 -3.24 -0.54
C TYR A 233 -6.41 -4.33 -0.64
N ILE A 234 -5.14 -4.02 -0.35
CA ILE A 234 -4.05 -5.01 -0.28
C ILE A 234 -4.18 -5.83 1.02
N GLU A 235 -4.48 -5.16 2.14
CA GLU A 235 -4.81 -5.84 3.39
C GLU A 235 -6.03 -6.73 3.19
N ALA A 236 -7.12 -6.20 2.63
CA ALA A 236 -8.35 -6.96 2.36
C ALA A 236 -8.09 -8.21 1.51
N GLY A 237 -7.32 -8.10 0.41
CA GLY A 237 -6.93 -9.23 -0.43
C GLY A 237 -6.14 -10.29 0.33
N SER A 238 -5.34 -9.89 1.32
CA SER A 238 -4.59 -10.80 2.19
C SER A 238 -5.51 -11.60 3.11
N TYR A 239 -6.50 -10.94 3.73
CA TYR A 239 -7.48 -11.60 4.60
C TYR A 239 -8.44 -12.51 3.82
N ILE A 240 -8.90 -12.09 2.63
CA ILE A 240 -9.68 -12.94 1.71
C ILE A 240 -8.89 -14.21 1.37
N THR A 241 -7.61 -14.07 1.05
CA THR A 241 -6.76 -15.22 0.73
C THR A 241 -6.59 -16.14 1.93
N ALA A 242 -6.35 -15.60 3.13
CA ALA A 242 -6.22 -16.39 4.36
C ALA A 242 -7.49 -17.19 4.67
N ALA A 243 -8.65 -16.57 4.55
CA ALA A 243 -9.93 -17.24 4.69
C ALA A 243 -10.12 -18.33 3.62
N ALA A 244 -9.77 -18.04 2.36
CA ALA A 244 -9.91 -18.97 1.24
C ALA A 244 -9.05 -20.24 1.41
N VAL A 245 -7.77 -20.09 1.79
CA VAL A 245 -6.86 -21.23 1.95
C VAL A 245 -7.10 -22.05 3.22
N THR A 246 -7.80 -21.48 4.21
CA THR A 246 -8.19 -22.16 5.46
C THR A 246 -9.63 -22.65 5.48
N GLY A 247 -10.45 -22.23 4.50
CA GLY A 247 -11.85 -22.64 4.34
C GLY A 247 -12.82 -21.90 5.26
N GLY A 248 -12.51 -20.67 5.66
CA GLY A 248 -13.34 -19.85 6.53
C GLY A 248 -14.22 -18.87 5.78
N GLU A 249 -15.31 -18.45 6.40
CA GLU A 249 -16.17 -17.36 5.95
C GLU A 249 -15.66 -16.03 6.52
N LEU A 250 -15.66 -14.97 5.72
CA LEU A 250 -15.08 -13.69 6.11
C LEU A 250 -16.00 -12.54 5.73
N THR A 251 -16.23 -11.64 6.67
CA THR A 251 -16.82 -10.33 6.44
C THR A 251 -15.75 -9.27 6.65
N LEU A 252 -15.55 -8.42 5.66
CA LEU A 252 -14.68 -7.25 5.76
C LEU A 252 -15.53 -6.00 5.82
N THR A 253 -15.34 -5.19 6.86
CA THR A 253 -15.95 -3.86 6.99
C THR A 253 -14.96 -2.77 6.63
N ASN A 254 -15.41 -1.53 6.47
CA ASN A 254 -14.56 -0.40 6.07
C ASN A 254 -13.91 -0.63 4.70
N VAL A 255 -14.67 -1.10 3.72
CA VAL A 255 -14.23 -1.32 2.34
C VAL A 255 -14.81 -0.26 1.38
N GLU A 256 -14.18 -0.08 0.25
CA GLU A 256 -14.62 0.75 -0.87
C GLU A 256 -14.72 -0.14 -2.10
N PRO A 257 -15.85 -0.15 -2.86
CA PRO A 257 -16.09 -1.14 -3.91
C PRO A 257 -15.10 -1.09 -5.08
N GLU A 258 -14.65 0.09 -5.47
CA GLU A 258 -13.93 0.35 -6.71
C GLU A 258 -12.66 -0.49 -6.86
N PRO A 259 -11.75 -0.57 -5.86
CA PRO A 259 -10.53 -1.37 -6.00
C PRO A 259 -10.80 -2.86 -6.19
N PHE A 260 -11.89 -3.38 -5.60
CA PHE A 260 -12.21 -4.81 -5.65
C PHE A 260 -12.68 -5.26 -7.04
N ALA A 261 -13.23 -4.37 -7.86
CA ALA A 261 -13.58 -4.68 -9.25
C ALA A 261 -12.35 -5.09 -10.09
N VAL A 262 -11.19 -4.49 -9.81
CA VAL A 262 -9.91 -4.85 -10.46
C VAL A 262 -9.37 -6.19 -9.95
N LEU A 263 -9.55 -6.48 -8.66
CA LEU A 263 -9.03 -7.71 -8.04
C LEU A 263 -9.86 -8.94 -8.40
N GLU A 264 -11.17 -8.78 -8.60
CA GLU A 264 -12.12 -9.88 -8.75
C GLU A 264 -11.74 -10.87 -9.86
N GLY A 265 -11.31 -10.37 -11.03
CA GLY A 265 -10.94 -11.21 -12.15
C GLY A 265 -9.79 -12.17 -11.85
N ALA A 266 -8.78 -11.72 -11.14
CA ALA A 266 -7.62 -12.54 -10.76
C ALA A 266 -8.01 -13.59 -9.70
N PHE A 267 -8.74 -13.19 -8.65
CA PHE A 267 -9.20 -14.10 -7.60
C PHE A 267 -10.21 -15.14 -8.11
N ALA A 268 -11.10 -14.76 -9.04
CA ALA A 268 -12.07 -15.66 -9.63
C ALA A 268 -11.42 -16.81 -10.43
N ARG A 269 -10.19 -16.63 -10.93
CA ARG A 269 -9.41 -17.71 -11.57
C ARG A 269 -9.10 -18.85 -10.60
N PHE A 270 -9.00 -18.57 -9.31
CA PHE A 270 -8.79 -19.56 -8.24
C PHE A 270 -10.09 -20.07 -7.63
N GLY A 271 -11.24 -19.61 -8.12
CA GLY A 271 -12.55 -19.93 -7.58
C GLY A 271 -12.93 -19.13 -6.35
N VAL A 272 -12.23 -18.04 -6.05
CA VAL A 272 -12.53 -17.08 -4.98
C VAL A 272 -13.39 -15.95 -5.56
N SER A 273 -14.52 -15.68 -4.91
CA SER A 273 -15.45 -14.60 -5.26
C SER A 273 -16.14 -14.08 -4.01
N TRP A 274 -16.56 -12.85 -4.01
CA TRP A 274 -17.22 -12.16 -2.91
C TRP A 274 -18.43 -11.37 -3.37
N THR A 275 -19.22 -10.87 -2.43
CA THR A 275 -20.24 -9.85 -2.65
C THR A 275 -19.87 -8.60 -1.87
N ILE A 276 -20.26 -7.42 -2.37
CA ILE A 276 -20.08 -6.15 -1.67
C ILE A 276 -21.45 -5.50 -1.56
N GLU A 277 -21.84 -5.14 -0.34
CA GLU A 277 -23.13 -4.57 -0.01
C GLU A 277 -22.95 -3.33 0.86
N LYS A 278 -23.92 -2.40 0.78
CA LYS A 278 -23.98 -1.31 1.77
C LYS A 278 -24.25 -1.89 3.15
N ALA A 279 -23.46 -1.51 4.13
CA ALA A 279 -23.65 -1.95 5.51
C ALA A 279 -25.05 -1.55 6.01
N LYS A 280 -25.75 -2.49 6.62
CA LYS A 280 -27.04 -2.19 7.26
C LYS A 280 -26.79 -1.31 8.48
N ARG A 281 -27.20 -0.03 8.44
CA ARG A 281 -27.14 0.85 9.61
C ARG A 281 -27.90 0.19 10.76
N LYS A 282 -27.20 -0.26 11.79
CA LYS A 282 -27.83 -0.48 13.09
C LYS A 282 -28.16 0.90 13.63
N SER A 283 -29.45 1.19 13.77
CA SER A 283 -29.95 2.42 14.36
C SER A 283 -29.75 2.39 15.90
N GLU A 284 -28.50 2.37 16.35
CA GLU A 284 -28.17 2.72 17.73
C GLU A 284 -27.92 4.21 17.79
N LYS A 285 -28.96 4.98 18.09
CA LYS A 285 -28.87 6.34 18.57
C LYS A 285 -28.12 6.31 19.91
N ALA A 286 -26.79 6.31 19.89
CA ALA A 286 -26.01 6.75 21.03
C ALA A 286 -26.23 8.27 21.14
N LYS A 287 -26.81 8.70 22.28
CA LYS A 287 -27.05 10.10 22.56
C LYS A 287 -25.73 10.87 22.59
N GLY A 288 -25.56 11.82 21.68
CA GLY A 288 -24.78 13.03 21.95
C GLY A 288 -23.39 13.14 21.34
N GLU A 289 -22.99 12.34 20.34
CA GLU A 289 -21.82 12.68 19.51
C GLU A 289 -22.22 12.62 18.03
N GLU A 290 -22.21 13.78 17.37
CA GLU A 290 -22.25 13.86 15.91
C GLU A 290 -20.93 13.30 15.38
N VAL A 291 -20.89 12.01 15.08
CA VAL A 291 -19.83 11.43 14.26
C VAL A 291 -20.20 11.75 12.82
N GLU A 292 -19.70 12.87 12.31
CA GLU A 292 -19.64 13.17 10.87
C GLU A 292 -18.69 12.18 10.18
N ASP A 293 -19.09 10.92 10.04
CA ASP A 293 -18.49 9.97 9.12
C ASP A 293 -19.63 9.42 8.23
N ASP A 294 -20.16 10.33 7.39
CA ASP A 294 -21.24 10.06 6.44
C ASP A 294 -20.77 9.33 5.18
N ALA A 295 -19.58 8.74 5.19
CA ALA A 295 -19.16 7.84 4.13
C ALA A 295 -20.07 6.60 4.17
N GLU A 296 -20.75 6.31 3.05
CA GLU A 296 -21.54 5.08 2.90
C GLU A 296 -20.65 3.89 3.26
N ALA A 297 -20.93 3.26 4.40
CA ALA A 297 -20.16 2.11 4.84
C ALA A 297 -20.50 0.91 3.94
N TRP A 298 -19.49 0.24 3.42
CA TRP A 298 -19.63 -0.97 2.63
C TRP A 298 -19.04 -2.17 3.37
N GLU A 299 -19.60 -3.33 3.14
CA GLU A 299 -19.11 -4.61 3.65
C GLU A 299 -18.87 -5.58 2.49
N LEU A 300 -17.75 -6.30 2.56
CA LEU A 300 -17.43 -7.37 1.64
C LEU A 300 -17.64 -8.71 2.34
N HIS A 301 -18.39 -9.61 1.70
CA HIS A 301 -18.66 -10.95 2.20
C HIS A 301 -18.05 -12.02 1.31
N TYR A 302 -17.16 -12.82 1.90
CA TYR A 302 -16.56 -13.99 1.26
C TYR A 302 -17.10 -15.26 1.92
N VAL A 303 -17.64 -16.16 1.09
CA VAL A 303 -18.11 -17.51 1.51
C VAL A 303 -17.24 -18.57 0.83
N PRO A 304 -16.63 -19.47 1.61
CA PRO A 304 -15.70 -20.44 1.07
C PRO A 304 -16.39 -21.49 0.19
N LYS A 305 -15.75 -21.84 -0.92
CA LYS A 305 -16.14 -23.00 -1.72
C LYS A 305 -15.49 -24.26 -1.15
N LYS A 306 -16.17 -25.41 -1.23
CA LYS A 306 -15.67 -26.70 -0.71
C LYS A 306 -14.28 -27.07 -1.25
N LYS A 307 -13.94 -26.68 -2.48
CA LYS A 307 -12.62 -26.91 -3.10
C LYS A 307 -12.28 -25.75 -4.00
N LEU A 308 -11.09 -25.20 -3.85
CA LEU A 308 -10.52 -24.24 -4.77
C LEU A 308 -10.06 -24.98 -6.03
N LYS A 309 -10.47 -24.51 -7.20
CA LYS A 309 -10.10 -25.07 -8.50
C LYS A 309 -9.78 -23.95 -9.48
N MET A 310 -8.65 -24.08 -10.15
CA MET A 310 -8.21 -23.16 -11.19
C MET A 310 -9.18 -23.18 -12.36
N LYS A 311 -9.56 -22.00 -12.83
CA LYS A 311 -10.24 -21.78 -14.10
C LYS A 311 -9.16 -21.59 -15.16
N TYR A 312 -9.10 -22.55 -16.10
CA TYR A 312 -8.18 -22.49 -17.23
C TYR A 312 -8.65 -21.47 -18.29
N ASP A 313 -7.71 -20.99 -19.08
CA ASP A 313 -8.00 -20.11 -20.20
C ASP A 313 -8.63 -20.90 -21.37
N LEU A 314 -8.97 -20.21 -22.45
CA LEU A 314 -9.63 -20.81 -23.61
C LEU A 314 -8.80 -21.98 -24.17
N GLY A 315 -9.46 -23.09 -24.46
CA GLY A 315 -8.79 -24.31 -24.94
C GLY A 315 -7.97 -25.05 -23.90
N ASP A 316 -8.35 -24.93 -22.63
CA ASP A 316 -7.65 -25.52 -21.48
C ASP A 316 -6.20 -25.04 -21.33
N ALA A 317 -5.87 -23.85 -21.85
CA ALA A 317 -4.55 -23.27 -21.68
C ALA A 317 -4.28 -22.89 -20.23
N ILE A 318 -3.03 -23.11 -19.78
CA ILE A 318 -2.58 -22.75 -18.43
C ILE A 318 -2.71 -21.24 -18.24
N PRO A 319 -3.47 -20.77 -17.22
CA PRO A 319 -3.66 -19.36 -16.98
C PRO A 319 -2.36 -18.70 -16.55
N SER A 320 -2.20 -17.45 -16.98
CA SER A 320 -1.12 -16.57 -16.55
C SER A 320 -1.69 -15.37 -15.79
N ILE A 321 -1.07 -15.05 -14.66
CA ILE A 321 -1.33 -13.82 -13.91
C ILE A 321 -0.06 -13.00 -13.92
N ALA A 322 -0.16 -11.79 -14.49
CA ALA A 322 0.91 -10.83 -14.52
C ALA A 322 0.50 -9.59 -13.71
N ASP A 323 1.44 -9.03 -12.97
CA ASP A 323 1.27 -7.72 -12.37
C ASP A 323 1.54 -6.59 -13.38
N GLY A 324 1.21 -5.37 -12.98
CA GLY A 324 1.46 -4.18 -13.77
C GLY A 324 0.94 -2.93 -13.10
N THR A 325 1.10 -1.80 -13.75
CA THR A 325 0.53 -0.53 -13.32
C THR A 325 -1.00 -0.59 -13.36
N TRP A 326 -1.64 0.02 -12.38
CA TRP A 326 -3.10 0.05 -12.26
C TRP A 326 -3.78 0.54 -13.56
N PRO A 327 -4.89 -0.06 -14.03
CA PRO A 327 -5.69 -1.10 -13.37
C PRO A 327 -5.29 -2.55 -13.69
N ALA A 328 -4.04 -2.83 -14.04
CA ALA A 328 -3.54 -4.19 -14.04
C ALA A 328 -3.44 -4.72 -12.58
N PHE A 329 -3.24 -6.04 -12.44
CA PHE A 329 -3.17 -6.66 -11.13
C PHE A 329 -1.98 -6.10 -10.33
N PRO A 330 -2.18 -5.63 -9.07
CA PRO A 330 -1.13 -4.98 -8.31
C PRO A 330 -0.03 -5.97 -7.88
N SER A 331 1.23 -5.59 -8.09
CA SER A 331 2.42 -6.36 -7.67
C SER A 331 2.40 -6.69 -6.17
N ASP A 332 1.85 -5.81 -5.33
CA ASP A 332 1.73 -6.01 -3.88
C ASP A 332 0.86 -7.20 -3.47
N LEU A 333 -0.03 -7.69 -4.34
CA LEU A 333 -0.86 -8.87 -4.10
C LEU A 333 -0.36 -10.14 -4.81
N LEU A 334 0.66 -10.04 -5.68
CA LEU A 334 1.10 -11.20 -6.45
C LEU A 334 1.61 -12.34 -5.56
N SER A 335 2.38 -12.01 -4.50
CA SER A 335 2.88 -12.98 -3.53
C SER A 335 1.75 -13.74 -2.82
N ILE A 336 0.65 -13.08 -2.55
CA ILE A 336 -0.53 -13.63 -1.89
C ILE A 336 -1.26 -14.60 -2.82
N LEU A 337 -1.42 -14.24 -4.11
CA LEU A 337 -2.01 -15.15 -5.10
C LEU A 337 -1.12 -16.38 -5.38
N ILE A 338 0.21 -16.25 -5.28
CA ILE A 338 1.12 -17.39 -5.34
C ILE A 338 0.81 -18.39 -4.23
N VAL A 339 0.59 -17.92 -2.99
CA VAL A 339 0.17 -18.79 -1.87
C VAL A 339 -1.21 -19.39 -2.15
N LEU A 340 -2.18 -18.62 -2.63
CA LEU A 340 -3.51 -19.12 -3.01
C LEU A 340 -3.40 -20.25 -4.05
N ALA A 341 -2.52 -20.10 -5.05
CA ALA A 341 -2.27 -21.12 -6.06
C ALA A 341 -1.72 -22.42 -5.48
N THR A 342 -0.88 -22.36 -4.42
CA THR A 342 -0.38 -23.56 -3.73
C THR A 342 -1.49 -24.39 -3.11
N GLN A 343 -2.66 -23.82 -2.82
CA GLN A 343 -3.82 -24.49 -2.20
C GLN A 343 -4.96 -24.75 -3.21
N THR A 344 -4.82 -24.28 -4.44
CA THR A 344 -5.82 -24.42 -5.50
C THR A 344 -5.49 -25.57 -6.43
N ARG A 345 -6.46 -26.42 -6.80
CA ARG A 345 -6.24 -27.52 -7.75
C ARG A 345 -6.03 -26.96 -9.15
N GLY A 346 -4.84 -27.14 -9.70
CA GLY A 346 -4.46 -26.71 -11.06
C GLY A 346 -3.06 -26.12 -11.09
N THR A 347 -2.71 -25.57 -12.26
CA THR A 347 -1.39 -24.96 -12.51
C THR A 347 -1.60 -23.52 -13.03
N CYS A 348 -0.75 -22.59 -12.57
CA CYS A 348 -0.76 -21.18 -12.97
C CYS A 348 0.67 -20.67 -13.17
N LEU A 349 0.87 -19.86 -14.20
CA LEU A 349 2.08 -19.06 -14.39
C LEU A 349 1.87 -17.71 -13.74
N PHE A 350 2.83 -17.27 -12.93
CA PHE A 350 2.91 -15.90 -12.40
C PHE A 350 4.06 -15.16 -13.06
N PHE A 351 3.81 -13.92 -13.45
CA PHE A 351 4.80 -13.05 -14.07
C PHE A 351 4.86 -11.71 -13.33
N GLU A 352 5.87 -11.55 -12.46
CA GLU A 352 6.23 -10.29 -11.80
C GLU A 352 6.99 -9.41 -12.78
N LYS A 353 6.33 -8.39 -13.34
CA LYS A 353 6.93 -7.50 -14.35
C LYS A 353 7.66 -6.31 -13.73
N MET A 354 7.23 -5.91 -12.54
CA MET A 354 7.64 -4.62 -11.97
C MET A 354 8.94 -4.70 -11.15
N PHE A 355 9.20 -5.84 -10.46
CA PHE A 355 10.32 -5.93 -9.52
C PHE A 355 11.04 -7.28 -9.61
N GLU A 356 12.29 -7.26 -10.08
CA GLU A 356 13.10 -8.46 -10.35
C GLU A 356 13.45 -9.31 -9.13
N SER A 357 13.37 -8.75 -7.92
CA SER A 357 13.72 -9.49 -6.70
C SER A 357 12.51 -9.93 -5.87
N ARG A 358 11.30 -9.59 -6.28
CA ARG A 358 10.09 -9.84 -5.48
C ARG A 358 9.74 -11.33 -5.36
N LEU A 359 10.13 -12.17 -6.31
CA LEU A 359 9.81 -13.60 -6.31
C LEU A 359 10.79 -14.47 -5.49
N TYR A 360 11.85 -13.94 -4.91
CA TYR A 360 12.81 -14.76 -4.16
C TYR A 360 12.23 -15.42 -2.91
N PHE A 361 11.13 -14.88 -2.35
CA PHE A 361 10.44 -15.49 -1.21
C PHE A 361 9.85 -16.88 -1.53
N VAL A 362 9.67 -17.26 -2.81
CA VAL A 362 9.13 -18.56 -3.19
C VAL A 362 10.03 -19.73 -2.76
N ASP A 363 11.32 -19.46 -2.51
CA ASP A 363 12.22 -20.48 -1.96
C ASP A 363 11.79 -20.94 -0.57
N HIS A 364 11.25 -20.03 0.26
CA HIS A 364 10.64 -20.41 1.54
C HIS A 364 9.39 -21.27 1.35
N LEU A 365 8.54 -20.96 0.35
CA LEU A 365 7.38 -21.80 0.04
C LEU A 365 7.79 -23.19 -0.46
N LYS A 366 8.86 -23.31 -1.27
CA LYS A 366 9.42 -24.61 -1.70
C LYS A 366 9.94 -25.39 -0.51
N GLN A 367 10.63 -24.75 0.44
CA GLN A 367 11.06 -25.39 1.70
C GLN A 367 9.87 -25.91 2.52
N MET A 368 8.73 -25.22 2.48
CA MET A 368 7.47 -25.66 3.10
C MET A 368 6.75 -26.75 2.30
N GLY A 369 7.24 -27.16 1.13
CA GLY A 369 6.66 -28.22 0.31
C GLY A 369 5.79 -27.75 -0.85
N ALA A 370 5.81 -26.46 -1.21
CA ALA A 370 5.10 -25.97 -2.38
C ALA A 370 5.73 -26.50 -3.68
N LYS A 371 4.87 -26.84 -4.65
CA LYS A 371 5.28 -27.27 -5.99
C LYS A 371 5.43 -26.07 -6.89
N ILE A 372 6.59 -25.43 -6.86
CA ILE A 372 6.91 -24.22 -7.60
C ILE A 372 8.17 -24.45 -8.45
N VAL A 373 8.07 -24.14 -9.73
CA VAL A 373 9.22 -24.02 -10.64
C VAL A 373 9.49 -22.54 -10.87
N GLN A 374 10.65 -22.08 -10.47
CA GLN A 374 11.11 -20.73 -10.79
C GLN A 374 11.82 -20.77 -12.14
N CYS A 375 11.23 -20.10 -13.13
CA CYS A 375 11.75 -20.08 -14.50
C CYS A 375 12.89 -19.07 -14.64
N ASP A 376 12.74 -17.93 -14.01
CA ASP A 376 13.70 -16.82 -13.98
C ASP A 376 13.35 -15.87 -12.80
N PRO A 377 14.03 -14.71 -12.61
CA PRO A 377 13.72 -13.77 -11.55
C PRO A 377 12.29 -13.22 -11.57
N HIS A 378 11.64 -13.25 -12.72
CA HIS A 378 10.33 -12.65 -12.96
C HIS A 378 9.17 -13.67 -13.07
N ARG A 379 9.46 -14.97 -13.28
CA ARG A 379 8.41 -15.96 -13.59
C ARG A 379 8.51 -17.21 -12.74
N VAL A 380 7.35 -17.62 -12.22
CA VAL A 380 7.19 -18.88 -11.51
C VAL A 380 5.95 -19.64 -11.98
N VAL A 381 6.06 -20.96 -12.07
CA VAL A 381 4.92 -21.85 -12.29
C VAL A 381 4.58 -22.54 -10.97
N VAL A 382 3.33 -22.43 -10.56
CA VAL A 382 2.82 -23.01 -9.32
C VAL A 382 1.79 -24.07 -9.62
N THR A 383 1.93 -25.24 -9.03
CA THR A 383 0.95 -26.34 -9.13
C THR A 383 0.41 -26.67 -7.74
N GLY A 384 -0.91 -26.65 -7.56
CA GLY A 384 -1.59 -27.01 -6.32
C GLY A 384 -2.63 -28.11 -6.51
N PRO A 385 -3.24 -28.61 -5.41
CA PRO A 385 -2.92 -28.26 -4.03
C PRO A 385 -1.63 -28.91 -3.51
N CYS A 386 -0.93 -28.22 -2.59
CA CYS A 386 0.25 -28.70 -1.92
C CYS A 386 -0.04 -28.96 -0.43
N ALA A 387 0.53 -30.00 0.13
CA ALA A 387 0.53 -30.20 1.57
C ALA A 387 1.72 -29.43 2.19
N LEU A 388 1.49 -28.15 2.53
CA LEU A 388 2.52 -27.35 3.17
C LEU A 388 2.80 -27.84 4.59
N VAL A 389 4.07 -27.79 5.00
CA VAL A 389 4.56 -28.17 6.33
C VAL A 389 5.29 -26.99 6.95
N GLY A 390 5.06 -26.79 8.24
CA GLY A 390 5.72 -25.73 9.01
C GLY A 390 7.23 -25.91 9.10
N GLY A 391 7.91 -24.85 9.46
CA GLY A 391 9.37 -24.77 9.59
C GLY A 391 9.80 -23.37 9.97
N THR A 392 11.09 -23.06 9.86
CA THR A 392 11.60 -21.73 10.12
C THR A 392 11.84 -21.01 8.78
N VAL A 393 11.21 -19.84 8.61
CA VAL A 393 11.36 -18.98 7.43
C VAL A 393 11.66 -17.55 7.87
N THR A 394 12.16 -16.71 6.95
CA THR A 394 12.47 -15.30 7.24
C THR A 394 11.66 -14.40 6.33
N SER A 395 11.00 -13.40 6.89
CA SER A 395 10.30 -12.37 6.13
C SER A 395 11.32 -11.43 5.47
N PRO A 396 11.41 -11.38 4.13
CA PRO A 396 12.34 -10.49 3.44
C PRO A 396 11.81 -9.04 3.33
N ASP A 397 10.50 -8.90 3.23
CA ASP A 397 9.78 -7.63 3.07
C ASP A 397 8.32 -7.77 3.55
N ILE A 398 7.56 -6.67 3.51
CA ILE A 398 6.17 -6.59 3.98
C ILE A 398 5.28 -7.63 3.26
N ARG A 399 5.34 -7.69 1.94
CA ARG A 399 4.39 -8.43 1.09
C ARG A 399 4.70 -9.92 1.03
N ALA A 400 5.98 -10.26 0.97
CA ALA A 400 6.43 -11.63 1.13
C ALA A 400 6.17 -12.14 2.56
N GLY A 401 6.36 -11.27 3.57
CA GLY A 401 6.09 -11.60 4.97
C GLY A 401 4.66 -12.02 5.23
N ILE A 402 3.68 -11.24 4.79
CA ILE A 402 2.27 -11.60 4.96
C ILE A 402 1.89 -12.84 4.12
N ALA A 403 2.49 -13.03 2.95
CA ALA A 403 2.31 -14.26 2.17
C ALA A 403 2.81 -15.50 2.92
N LEU A 404 3.95 -15.39 3.63
CA LEU A 404 4.46 -16.46 4.49
C LEU A 404 3.56 -16.71 5.72
N VAL A 405 2.95 -15.66 6.30
CA VAL A 405 1.92 -15.82 7.35
C VAL A 405 0.76 -16.65 6.81
N ILE A 406 0.21 -16.28 5.64
CA ILE A 406 -0.92 -17.00 5.03
C ILE A 406 -0.54 -18.47 4.70
N ALA A 407 0.66 -18.70 4.19
CA ALA A 407 1.16 -20.07 3.96
C ALA A 407 1.26 -20.87 5.26
N ALA A 408 1.74 -20.25 6.35
CA ALA A 408 1.82 -20.87 7.67
C ALA A 408 0.44 -21.23 8.24
N LEU A 409 -0.59 -20.38 8.04
CA LEU A 409 -1.97 -20.65 8.48
C LEU A 409 -2.54 -21.94 7.89
N CYS A 410 -2.19 -22.29 6.65
CA CYS A 410 -2.64 -23.53 6.01
C CYS A 410 -1.62 -24.70 6.11
N ALA A 411 -0.41 -24.49 6.62
CA ALA A 411 0.60 -25.51 6.78
C ALA A 411 0.30 -26.51 7.91
N LYS A 412 0.85 -27.73 7.86
CA LYS A 412 0.80 -28.70 8.96
C LYS A 412 1.94 -28.41 9.94
N GLY A 413 1.62 -28.35 11.22
CA GLY A 413 2.61 -28.14 12.29
C GLY A 413 2.83 -26.65 12.60
N GLU A 414 4.00 -26.33 13.15
CA GLU A 414 4.36 -25.00 13.60
C GLU A 414 5.32 -24.34 12.60
N THR A 415 5.07 -23.07 12.29
CA THR A 415 5.96 -22.24 11.47
C THR A 415 6.47 -21.08 12.31
N LYS A 416 7.79 -20.86 12.29
CA LYS A 416 8.45 -19.70 12.88
C LYS A 416 8.85 -18.73 11.77
N ILE A 417 8.31 -17.51 11.79
CA ILE A 417 8.65 -16.46 10.85
C ILE A 417 9.57 -15.46 11.55
N LEU A 418 10.82 -15.39 11.12
CA LEU A 418 11.82 -14.43 11.60
C LEU A 418 11.64 -13.09 10.91
N ASN A 419 12.19 -12.00 11.50
CA ASN A 419 12.10 -10.63 11.00
C ASN A 419 10.64 -10.17 10.84
N ALA A 420 9.81 -10.48 11.83
CA ALA A 420 8.38 -10.17 11.82
C ALA A 420 8.09 -8.67 11.76
N GLU A 421 9.02 -7.83 12.24
CA GLU A 421 8.90 -6.36 12.19
C GLU A 421 8.80 -5.81 10.77
N SER A 422 9.26 -6.56 9.76
CA SER A 422 9.06 -6.17 8.37
C SER A 422 7.58 -6.13 7.98
N ILE A 423 6.74 -6.99 8.60
CA ILE A 423 5.29 -7.06 8.36
C ILE A 423 4.58 -5.87 9.00
N ASP A 424 5.02 -5.45 10.20
CA ASP A 424 4.44 -4.32 10.97
C ASP A 424 4.55 -2.97 10.24
N ARG A 425 5.39 -2.92 9.21
CA ARG A 425 5.51 -1.74 8.34
C ARG A 425 4.27 -1.51 7.48
N GLY A 426 3.42 -2.51 7.30
CA GLY A 426 2.27 -2.42 6.43
C GLY A 426 0.99 -3.10 6.94
N TYR A 427 1.03 -3.76 8.07
CA TYR A 427 -0.13 -4.43 8.69
C TYR A 427 -0.20 -4.11 10.18
N VAL A 428 -1.40 -3.84 10.66
CA VAL A 428 -1.66 -3.53 12.06
C VAL A 428 -1.76 -4.84 12.86
N SER A 429 -0.89 -5.02 13.87
CA SER A 429 -0.96 -6.13 14.85
C SER A 429 -1.42 -7.46 14.24
N VAL A 430 -0.61 -8.01 13.33
CA VAL A 430 -0.97 -9.23 12.55
C VAL A 430 -1.39 -10.38 13.46
N GLU A 431 -0.71 -10.56 14.59
CA GLU A 431 -1.01 -11.60 15.58
C GLU A 431 -2.39 -11.42 16.22
N ASP A 432 -2.76 -10.18 16.55
CA ASP A 432 -4.06 -9.90 17.19
C ASP A 432 -5.19 -10.01 16.15
N SER A 433 -4.97 -9.46 14.96
CA SER A 433 -5.96 -9.44 13.88
C SER A 433 -6.31 -10.86 13.40
N PHE A 434 -5.31 -11.70 13.11
CA PHE A 434 -5.56 -13.10 12.75
C PHE A 434 -6.01 -13.94 13.93
N GLY A 435 -5.53 -13.63 15.15
CA GLY A 435 -5.97 -14.27 16.39
C GLY A 435 -7.47 -14.08 16.63
N ALA A 436 -7.99 -12.87 16.43
CA ALA A 436 -9.42 -12.55 16.51
C ALA A 436 -10.27 -13.32 15.48
N LEU A 437 -9.68 -13.72 14.36
CA LEU A 437 -10.31 -14.55 13.33
C LEU A 437 -10.10 -16.07 13.55
N GLY A 438 -9.56 -16.49 14.71
CA GLY A 438 -9.42 -17.89 15.09
C GLY A 438 -8.06 -18.53 14.74
N ALA A 439 -7.11 -17.79 14.22
CA ALA A 439 -5.76 -18.30 13.99
C ALA A 439 -5.02 -18.54 15.32
N ASN A 440 -4.13 -19.53 15.32
CA ASN A 440 -3.20 -19.76 16.43
C ASN A 440 -1.84 -19.13 16.08
N ILE A 441 -1.69 -17.87 16.45
CA ILE A 441 -0.52 -17.05 16.14
C ILE A 441 -0.09 -16.30 17.40
N GLU A 442 1.20 -16.26 17.65
CA GLU A 442 1.78 -15.53 18.78
C GLU A 442 3.06 -14.81 18.36
N ARG A 443 3.31 -13.65 18.94
CA ARG A 443 4.57 -12.94 18.76
C ARG A 443 5.53 -13.29 19.89
N LYS A 444 6.78 -13.60 19.51
CA LYS A 444 7.89 -13.78 20.48
C LYS A 444 8.88 -12.64 20.31
N ALA A 445 9.13 -11.93 21.41
CA ALA A 445 10.27 -11.04 21.49
C ALA A 445 11.56 -11.83 21.33
N SER A 446 12.58 -11.22 20.73
CA SER A 446 13.93 -11.82 20.62
C SER A 446 14.70 -11.74 21.91
#